data_d78978adba03bcf9f7bcf803b136ae1a
#
_entry.id   d78978adba03bcf9f7bcf803b136ae1a
#
_cell.length_a   1.000
_cell.length_b   1.000
_cell.length_c   1.000
_cell.angle_alpha   90.00
_cell.angle_beta   90.00
_cell.angle_gamma   90.00
#
_symmetry.space_group_name_H-M   'P 1'
#
loop_
_entity.id
_entity.type
_entity.pdbx_description
1 polymer ?
#
loop_
_entity_poly.entity_id
_entity_poly.type
_entity_poly.pdbx_seq_one_letter_code
_entity_poly.pdbx_strand_id
1 'polypeptide(L)'
;ICDAGGCTGNVCGFDEPRWFEQKSAIFSAGLRDMDAILGRDDRLVAKLADVVQKIDATFVAVIGTPVPAVIATDYLALKRMSEKKIKLPILTVDTDGMELYDKGEEKAFLELFKTFAVEKYPVDEHKIGVLGMTPQDVSDLAAADKIRELFQRKYGQKAVCYCMGDGLEEVKKASSVSKNIVVSPAALATAKYLEKTFRTPYEIYYPLVEDLLPEMDYTGKRILVVHQQVIADSIRKVLLERGAEIVQTASWFMMKKELQADGDVILRDEDAYIELVQKGEFDIIFADECMDRMTPKFDGTFVNTRHFAVSGKLI
;
A
#
# COMPACT_ATOMS: atom_id res chain seq x y z
N ILE A 1 0.83 -15.96 9.73
CA ILE A 1 0.61 -14.83 10.63
C ILE A 1 0.98 -15.25 12.04
N CYS A 2 1.82 -14.46 12.71
CA CYS A 2 2.26 -14.70 14.07
C CYS A 2 1.19 -14.17 15.05
N ASP A 3 0.18 -14.97 15.34
CA ASP A 3 -0.97 -14.61 16.17
C ASP A 3 -1.52 -15.79 16.99
N ALA A 4 -2.55 -15.52 17.78
CA ALA A 4 -3.33 -16.55 18.51
C ALA A 4 -4.49 -17.15 17.68
N GLY A 5 -4.76 -16.62 16.48
CA GLY A 5 -5.77 -17.09 15.53
C GLY A 5 -6.78 -16.02 15.08
N GLY A 6 -7.07 -15.01 15.90
CA GLY A 6 -8.09 -13.98 15.59
C GLY A 6 -7.70 -13.06 14.41
N CYS A 7 -6.48 -12.54 14.43
CA CYS A 7 -6.00 -11.65 13.35
C CYS A 7 -5.94 -12.35 11.99
N THR A 8 -5.56 -13.63 11.96
CA THR A 8 -5.57 -14.43 10.72
C THR A 8 -6.97 -14.49 10.10
N GLY A 9 -8.02 -14.63 10.90
CA GLY A 9 -9.40 -14.65 10.42
C GLY A 9 -9.80 -13.33 9.76
N ASN A 10 -9.42 -12.20 10.34
CA ASN A 10 -9.72 -10.87 9.79
C ASN A 10 -8.99 -10.65 8.45
N VAL A 11 -7.68 -10.91 8.40
CA VAL A 11 -6.89 -10.79 7.15
C VAL A 11 -7.50 -11.62 6.02
N CYS A 12 -7.88 -12.86 6.28
CA CYS A 12 -8.48 -13.74 5.27
C CYS A 12 -9.90 -13.32 4.86
N GLY A 13 -10.65 -12.67 5.74
CA GLY A 13 -12.06 -12.38 5.52
C GLY A 13 -12.35 -11.01 4.93
N PHE A 14 -11.52 -9.99 5.23
CA PHE A 14 -11.91 -8.61 5.01
C PHE A 14 -10.83 -7.74 4.34
N ASP A 15 -9.54 -8.01 4.58
CA ASP A 15 -8.49 -7.06 4.23
C ASP A 15 -7.94 -7.25 2.80
N GLU A 16 -8.12 -8.42 2.20
CA GLU A 16 -7.63 -8.68 0.84
C GLU A 16 -8.77 -9.18 -0.07
N PRO A 17 -9.32 -8.29 -0.91
CA PRO A 17 -10.47 -8.64 -1.75
C PRO A 17 -10.17 -9.68 -2.83
N ARG A 18 -8.88 -9.86 -3.21
CA ARG A 18 -8.43 -10.85 -4.22
C ARG A 18 -8.12 -12.22 -3.63
N TRP A 19 -8.31 -12.43 -2.34
CA TRP A 19 -7.82 -13.60 -1.63
C TRP A 19 -8.22 -14.93 -2.28
N PHE A 20 -9.47 -15.04 -2.71
CA PHE A 20 -10.00 -16.27 -3.31
C PHE A 20 -9.46 -16.56 -4.72
N GLU A 21 -8.84 -15.59 -5.37
CA GLU A 21 -8.24 -15.70 -6.71
C GLU A 21 -6.72 -15.91 -6.64
N GLN A 22 -6.11 -15.80 -5.46
CA GLN A 22 -4.68 -15.93 -5.24
C GLN A 22 -4.29 -17.34 -4.81
N LYS A 23 -3.10 -17.79 -5.24
CA LYS A 23 -2.52 -19.09 -4.82
C LYS A 23 -1.68 -18.99 -3.55
N SER A 24 -1.90 -18.00 -2.72
CA SER A 24 -1.20 -17.86 -1.45
C SER A 24 -1.90 -18.66 -0.36
N ALA A 25 -1.13 -19.20 0.58
CA ALA A 25 -1.67 -19.89 1.75
C ALA A 25 -1.37 -19.08 3.02
N ILE A 26 -2.39 -18.88 3.86
CA ILE A 26 -2.24 -18.22 5.16
C ILE A 26 -2.39 -19.24 6.28
N PHE A 27 -1.52 -19.14 7.27
CA PHE A 27 -1.53 -19.96 8.45
C PHE A 27 -1.43 -19.08 9.71
N SER A 28 -2.23 -19.41 10.72
CA SER A 28 -2.04 -18.87 12.06
C SER A 28 -0.92 -19.62 12.78
N ALA A 29 -0.05 -18.89 13.45
CA ALA A 29 0.93 -19.49 14.36
C ALA A 29 0.22 -20.21 15.53
N GLY A 30 -0.98 -19.80 15.88
CA GLY A 30 -1.76 -20.38 16.96
C GLY A 30 -1.02 -20.32 18.28
N LEU A 31 -0.48 -19.14 18.61
CA LEU A 31 0.23 -18.90 19.86
C LEU A 31 -0.69 -19.18 21.05
N ARG A 32 -0.13 -19.80 22.08
CA ARG A 32 -0.80 -20.08 23.37
C ARG A 32 -0.06 -19.35 24.49
N ASP A 33 -0.73 -19.13 25.59
CA ASP A 33 -0.18 -18.44 26.77
C ASP A 33 1.21 -18.98 27.17
N MET A 34 1.38 -20.30 27.17
CA MET A 34 2.66 -20.91 27.50
C MET A 34 3.73 -20.68 26.42
N ASP A 35 3.35 -20.57 25.15
CA ASP A 35 4.30 -20.26 24.08
C ASP A 35 4.79 -18.80 24.22
N ALA A 36 3.90 -17.88 24.60
CA ALA A 36 4.22 -16.48 24.86
C ALA A 36 5.10 -16.31 26.12
N ILE A 37 4.74 -16.96 27.23
CA ILE A 37 5.48 -16.85 28.51
C ILE A 37 6.90 -17.45 28.40
N LEU A 38 7.05 -18.57 27.67
CA LEU A 38 8.33 -19.27 27.56
C LEU A 38 9.17 -18.87 26.33
N GLY A 39 8.66 -17.94 25.47
CA GLY A 39 9.38 -17.53 24.26
C GLY A 39 9.65 -18.70 23.30
N ARG A 40 8.62 -19.54 23.03
CA ARG A 40 8.74 -20.79 22.25
C ARG A 40 8.83 -20.58 20.74
N ASP A 41 9.76 -19.73 20.28
CA ASP A 41 10.02 -19.51 18.85
C ASP A 41 10.43 -20.82 18.13
N ASP A 42 11.07 -21.76 18.85
CA ASP A 42 11.39 -23.09 18.36
C ASP A 42 10.15 -23.87 17.86
N ARG A 43 9.02 -23.72 18.54
CA ARG A 43 7.73 -24.36 18.13
C ARG A 43 7.15 -23.71 16.90
N LEU A 44 7.23 -22.37 16.78
CA LEU A 44 6.76 -21.66 15.59
C LEU A 44 7.59 -22.10 14.37
N VAL A 45 8.91 -22.12 14.49
CA VAL A 45 9.81 -22.60 13.42
C VAL A 45 9.55 -24.07 13.05
N ALA A 46 9.20 -24.91 14.03
CA ALA A 46 8.84 -26.31 13.77
C ALA A 46 7.53 -26.42 12.97
N LYS A 47 6.49 -25.63 13.35
CA LYS A 47 5.21 -25.58 12.62
C LYS A 47 5.40 -25.07 11.19
N LEU A 48 6.21 -23.99 10.99
CA LEU A 48 6.52 -23.47 9.66
C LEU A 48 7.20 -24.53 8.79
N ALA A 49 8.18 -25.26 9.34
CA ALA A 49 8.87 -26.31 8.61
C ALA A 49 7.94 -27.47 8.20
N ASP A 50 6.99 -27.85 9.06
CA ASP A 50 5.97 -28.87 8.76
C ASP A 50 5.00 -28.41 7.65
N VAL A 51 4.57 -27.15 7.70
CA VAL A 51 3.68 -26.58 6.69
C VAL A 51 4.36 -26.53 5.32
N VAL A 52 5.59 -26.03 5.24
CA VAL A 52 6.35 -25.90 3.99
C VAL A 52 6.58 -27.24 3.29
N GLN A 53 6.64 -28.34 4.05
CA GLN A 53 6.73 -29.69 3.44
C GLN A 53 5.43 -30.14 2.76
N LYS A 54 4.31 -29.52 3.07
CA LYS A 54 2.96 -29.91 2.60
C LYS A 54 2.43 -29.03 1.48
N ILE A 55 3.10 -27.91 1.20
CA ILE A 55 2.69 -26.94 0.18
C ILE A 55 3.87 -26.60 -0.73
N ASP A 56 3.56 -26.31 -2.00
CA ASP A 56 4.54 -25.79 -2.95
C ASP A 56 4.63 -24.27 -2.78
N ALA A 57 5.58 -23.82 -1.94
CA ALA A 57 5.78 -22.40 -1.64
C ALA A 57 7.12 -21.92 -2.20
N THR A 58 7.13 -20.72 -2.78
CA THR A 58 8.35 -20.05 -3.27
C THR A 58 9.12 -19.35 -2.15
N PHE A 59 8.42 -18.83 -1.17
CA PHE A 59 8.96 -18.16 0.02
C PHE A 59 7.97 -18.22 1.17
N VAL A 60 8.40 -17.83 2.36
CA VAL A 60 7.56 -17.71 3.55
C VAL A 60 7.65 -16.27 4.07
N ALA A 61 6.50 -15.68 4.37
CA ALA A 61 6.42 -14.40 5.10
C ALA A 61 5.86 -14.62 6.51
N VAL A 62 6.56 -14.16 7.53
CA VAL A 62 6.11 -14.14 8.92
C VAL A 62 5.69 -12.71 9.25
N ILE A 63 4.41 -12.52 9.49
CA ILE A 63 3.80 -11.20 9.73
C ILE A 63 3.41 -11.08 11.20
N GLY A 64 3.81 -9.99 11.82
CA GLY A 64 3.49 -9.67 13.21
C GLY A 64 2.06 -9.22 13.43
N THR A 65 1.61 -9.35 14.67
CA THR A 65 0.31 -8.86 15.16
C THR A 65 0.49 -8.33 16.60
N PRO A 66 -0.54 -7.79 17.25
CA PRO A 66 -0.40 -7.26 18.62
C PRO A 66 0.18 -8.25 19.63
N VAL A 67 -0.17 -9.54 19.54
CA VAL A 67 0.33 -10.54 20.51
C VAL A 67 1.84 -10.68 20.50
N PRO A 68 2.52 -10.96 19.36
CA PRO A 68 3.97 -11.01 19.31
C PRO A 68 4.63 -9.65 19.62
N ALA A 69 3.98 -8.53 19.32
CA ALA A 69 4.51 -7.21 19.66
C ALA A 69 4.57 -7.01 21.18
N VAL A 70 3.51 -7.39 21.90
CA VAL A 70 3.44 -7.29 23.37
C VAL A 70 4.48 -8.18 24.07
N ILE A 71 4.74 -9.36 23.54
CA ILE A 71 5.76 -10.28 24.10
C ILE A 71 7.17 -10.04 23.55
N ALA A 72 7.37 -8.94 22.81
CA ALA A 72 8.64 -8.52 22.24
C ALA A 72 9.35 -9.62 21.40
N THR A 73 8.62 -10.26 20.51
CA THR A 73 9.14 -11.30 19.60
C THR A 73 10.32 -10.75 18.78
N ASP A 74 11.46 -11.45 18.80
CA ASP A 74 12.64 -11.12 17.99
C ASP A 74 12.50 -11.72 16.59
N TYR A 75 11.98 -10.92 15.64
CA TYR A 75 11.79 -11.33 14.24
C TYR A 75 13.11 -11.64 13.52
N LEU A 76 14.24 -11.00 13.92
CA LEU A 76 15.54 -11.31 13.32
C LEU A 76 16.05 -12.69 13.78
N ALA A 77 15.88 -13.00 15.07
CA ALA A 77 16.20 -14.32 15.58
C ALA A 77 15.30 -15.39 14.94
N LEU A 78 14.00 -15.12 14.85
CA LEU A 78 13.01 -16.00 14.22
C LEU A 78 13.36 -16.27 12.74
N LYS A 79 13.73 -15.23 11.97
CA LYS A 79 14.19 -15.35 10.58
C LYS A 79 15.40 -16.30 10.49
N ARG A 80 16.45 -16.04 11.29
CA ARG A 80 17.68 -16.86 11.31
C ARG A 80 17.43 -18.33 11.69
N MET A 81 16.55 -18.56 12.67
CA MET A 81 16.15 -19.91 13.08
C MET A 81 15.39 -20.62 11.95
N SER A 82 14.46 -19.90 11.31
CA SER A 82 13.67 -20.43 10.19
C SER A 82 14.53 -20.75 8.98
N GLU A 83 15.42 -19.86 8.57
CA GLU A 83 16.34 -20.07 7.43
C GLU A 83 17.26 -21.29 7.61
N LYS A 84 17.68 -21.60 8.84
CA LYS A 84 18.46 -22.79 9.13
C LYS A 84 17.68 -24.09 8.92
N LYS A 85 16.35 -24.06 9.11
CA LYS A 85 15.49 -25.24 9.09
C LYS A 85 14.71 -25.39 7.79
N ILE A 86 14.35 -24.26 7.18
CA ILE A 86 13.53 -24.16 5.97
C ILE A 86 14.43 -23.69 4.84
N LYS A 87 14.45 -24.44 3.72
CA LYS A 87 15.27 -24.10 2.55
C LYS A 87 14.57 -23.15 1.58
N LEU A 88 13.79 -22.21 2.09
CA LEU A 88 13.10 -21.17 1.32
C LEU A 88 13.48 -19.80 1.88
N PRO A 89 13.43 -18.75 1.07
CA PRO A 89 13.55 -17.38 1.56
C PRO A 89 12.50 -17.08 2.64
N ILE A 90 12.92 -16.45 3.73
CA ILE A 90 12.05 -16.07 4.84
C ILE A 90 12.02 -14.55 4.92
N LEU A 91 10.84 -13.98 4.77
CA LEU A 91 10.58 -12.58 5.05
C LEU A 91 9.99 -12.45 6.46
N THR A 92 10.35 -11.39 7.17
CA THR A 92 9.72 -11.04 8.44
C THR A 92 9.25 -9.61 8.40
N VAL A 93 7.99 -9.40 8.73
CA VAL A 93 7.37 -8.06 8.78
C VAL A 93 6.87 -7.85 10.20
N ASP A 94 7.56 -7.00 10.95
CA ASP A 94 7.32 -6.70 12.37
C ASP A 94 6.18 -5.71 12.55
N THR A 95 5.02 -6.05 12.04
CA THR A 95 3.78 -5.28 12.28
C THR A 95 3.23 -5.60 13.67
N ASP A 96 2.60 -4.60 14.29
CA ASP A 96 2.09 -4.70 15.66
C ASP A 96 0.56 -4.58 15.76
N GLY A 97 -0.11 -4.26 14.65
CA GLY A 97 -1.56 -4.03 14.59
C GLY A 97 -2.01 -2.74 15.29
N MET A 98 -1.09 -1.85 15.67
CA MET A 98 -1.35 -0.55 16.29
C MET A 98 -1.06 0.61 15.34
N GLU A 99 -0.18 0.40 14.36
CA GLU A 99 0.11 1.35 13.30
C GLU A 99 -0.95 1.28 12.20
N LEU A 100 -1.02 2.32 11.37
CA LEU A 100 -1.86 2.35 10.17
C LEU A 100 -1.40 1.29 9.16
N TYR A 101 -2.34 0.78 8.33
CA TYR A 101 -2.08 -0.32 7.40
C TYR A 101 -0.90 -0.04 6.45
N ASP A 102 -0.76 1.19 5.97
CA ASP A 102 0.27 1.60 5.03
C ASP A 102 1.70 1.55 5.62
N LYS A 103 1.83 1.60 6.95
CA LYS A 103 3.10 1.30 7.62
C LYS A 103 3.49 -0.16 7.48
N GLY A 104 2.52 -1.06 7.61
CA GLY A 104 2.73 -2.48 7.35
C GLY A 104 3.08 -2.74 5.88
N GLU A 105 2.38 -2.09 4.95
CA GLU A 105 2.68 -2.14 3.52
C GLU A 105 4.11 -1.64 3.21
N GLU A 106 4.53 -0.52 3.77
CA GLU A 106 5.89 0.01 3.59
C GLU A 106 6.95 -1.00 4.02
N LYS A 107 6.77 -1.61 5.19
CA LYS A 107 7.67 -2.65 5.70
C LYS A 107 7.68 -3.88 4.77
N ALA A 108 6.51 -4.33 4.34
CA ALA A 108 6.35 -5.49 3.49
C ALA A 108 6.96 -5.28 2.10
N PHE A 109 6.68 -4.15 1.44
CA PHE A 109 7.29 -3.79 0.16
C PHE A 109 8.81 -3.77 0.26
N LEU A 110 9.34 -3.06 1.25
CA LEU A 110 10.78 -2.89 1.40
C LEU A 110 11.49 -4.23 1.66
N GLU A 111 10.93 -5.09 2.52
CA GLU A 111 11.49 -6.40 2.81
C GLU A 111 11.41 -7.34 1.60
N LEU A 112 10.30 -7.31 0.85
CA LEU A 112 10.14 -8.07 -0.38
C LEU A 112 11.23 -7.72 -1.41
N PHE A 113 11.40 -6.44 -1.70
CA PHE A 113 12.38 -5.99 -2.69
C PHE A 113 13.81 -6.17 -2.22
N LYS A 114 14.13 -5.95 -0.94
CA LYS A 114 15.45 -6.24 -0.38
C LYS A 114 15.83 -7.73 -0.46
N THR A 115 14.84 -8.60 -0.30
CA THR A 115 15.08 -10.05 -0.34
C THR A 115 15.26 -10.57 -1.76
N PHE A 116 14.48 -10.04 -2.73
CA PHE A 116 14.42 -10.63 -4.07
C PHE A 116 15.05 -9.79 -5.18
N ALA A 117 15.01 -8.45 -5.07
CA ALA A 117 15.67 -7.58 -6.04
C ALA A 117 17.13 -7.36 -5.66
N VAL A 118 17.94 -8.39 -5.78
CA VAL A 118 19.36 -8.38 -5.38
C VAL A 118 20.32 -8.34 -6.57
N GLU A 119 19.87 -8.75 -7.74
CA GLU A 119 20.68 -8.81 -8.96
C GLU A 119 20.48 -7.58 -9.83
N LYS A 120 21.55 -7.15 -10.48
CA LYS A 120 21.50 -6.07 -11.48
C LYS A 120 21.31 -6.65 -12.86
N TYR A 121 20.19 -6.32 -13.49
CA TYR A 121 19.88 -6.67 -14.88
C TYR A 121 20.16 -5.50 -15.83
N PRO A 122 20.36 -5.76 -17.13
CA PRO A 122 20.39 -4.70 -18.15
C PRO A 122 19.07 -3.92 -18.14
N VAL A 123 19.18 -2.61 -18.22
CA VAL A 123 18.01 -1.72 -18.26
C VAL A 123 17.35 -1.83 -19.64
N ASP A 124 16.04 -2.01 -19.63
CA ASP A 124 15.17 -1.94 -20.79
C ASP A 124 14.46 -0.57 -20.79
N GLU A 125 14.84 0.31 -21.71
CA GLU A 125 14.30 1.68 -21.82
C GLU A 125 12.79 1.71 -22.14
N HIS A 126 12.25 0.61 -22.67
CA HIS A 126 10.82 0.44 -22.93
C HIS A 126 10.04 -0.16 -21.76
N LYS A 127 10.68 -0.33 -20.60
CA LYS A 127 10.07 -0.95 -19.41
C LYS A 127 10.08 0.02 -18.24
N ILE A 128 8.92 0.19 -17.61
CA ILE A 128 8.77 0.98 -16.37
C ILE A 128 8.19 0.13 -15.26
N GLY A 129 8.54 0.44 -14.01
CA GLY A 129 7.96 -0.16 -12.82
C GLY A 129 6.86 0.72 -12.22
N VAL A 130 5.83 0.12 -11.64
CA VAL A 130 4.79 0.82 -10.86
C VAL A 130 4.78 0.23 -9.46
N LEU A 131 5.14 1.03 -8.46
CA LEU A 131 5.32 0.62 -7.06
C LEU A 131 4.18 1.17 -6.18
N GLY A 132 3.69 0.34 -5.27
CA GLY A 132 2.70 0.75 -4.28
C GLY A 132 1.26 0.54 -4.72
N MET A 133 1.02 -0.30 -5.71
CA MET A 133 -0.33 -0.68 -6.09
C MET A 133 -0.85 -1.77 -5.16
N THR A 134 -1.83 -1.44 -4.34
CA THR A 134 -2.61 -2.39 -3.55
C THR A 134 -4.10 -2.06 -3.66
N PRO A 135 -5.00 -3.03 -3.46
CA PRO A 135 -6.43 -2.74 -3.45
C PRO A 135 -6.85 -1.74 -2.39
N GLN A 136 -6.13 -1.69 -1.25
CA GLN A 136 -6.38 -0.75 -0.17
C GLN A 136 -6.29 0.70 -0.64
N ASP A 137 -5.29 1.01 -1.46
CA ASP A 137 -5.03 2.36 -1.94
C ASP A 137 -5.78 2.69 -3.23
N VAL A 138 -5.81 1.75 -4.18
CA VAL A 138 -6.25 2.03 -5.55
C VAL A 138 -7.74 1.77 -5.76
N SER A 139 -8.36 0.84 -4.99
CA SER A 139 -9.78 0.48 -5.02
C SER A 139 -10.31 -0.07 -6.36
N ASP A 140 -9.51 -0.10 -7.40
CA ASP A 140 -9.83 -0.62 -8.74
C ASP A 140 -8.94 -1.82 -9.06
N LEU A 141 -9.51 -3.02 -9.06
CA LEU A 141 -8.76 -4.24 -9.37
C LEU A 141 -8.26 -4.29 -10.81
N ALA A 142 -8.87 -3.53 -11.72
CA ALA A 142 -8.44 -3.41 -13.13
C ALA A 142 -7.36 -2.33 -13.34
N ALA A 143 -6.98 -1.56 -12.30
CA ALA A 143 -6.06 -0.44 -12.44
C ALA A 143 -4.70 -0.84 -13.05
N ALA A 144 -4.18 -2.02 -12.73
CA ALA A 144 -2.94 -2.51 -13.32
C ALA A 144 -3.03 -2.65 -14.84
N ASP A 145 -4.13 -3.21 -15.35
CA ASP A 145 -4.33 -3.37 -16.79
C ASP A 145 -4.56 -2.02 -17.47
N LYS A 146 -5.33 -1.12 -16.87
CA LYS A 146 -5.52 0.24 -17.37
C LYS A 146 -4.18 1.00 -17.47
N ILE A 147 -3.31 0.87 -16.46
CA ILE A 147 -1.97 1.48 -16.48
C ILE A 147 -1.10 0.87 -17.59
N ARG A 148 -1.11 -0.45 -17.77
CA ARG A 148 -0.38 -1.10 -18.87
C ARG A 148 -0.85 -0.59 -20.24
N GLU A 149 -2.15 -0.52 -20.44
CA GLU A 149 -2.75 0.03 -21.68
C GLU A 149 -2.38 1.50 -21.89
N LEU A 150 -2.46 2.32 -20.84
CA LEU A 150 -2.09 3.73 -20.91
C LEU A 150 -0.64 3.91 -21.36
N PHE A 151 0.30 3.23 -20.69
CA PHE A 151 1.73 3.37 -21.02
C PHE A 151 2.08 2.78 -22.39
N GLN A 152 1.48 1.65 -22.75
CA GLN A 152 1.67 1.07 -24.09
C GLN A 152 1.15 2.01 -25.17
N ARG A 153 -0.06 2.57 -25.01
CA ARG A 153 -0.68 3.46 -26.01
C ARG A 153 0.03 4.82 -26.11
N LYS A 154 0.38 5.42 -24.98
CA LYS A 154 0.88 6.80 -24.96
C LYS A 154 2.39 6.89 -25.17
N TYR A 155 3.15 5.91 -24.69
CA TYR A 155 4.61 5.98 -24.65
C TYR A 155 5.30 4.78 -25.31
N GLY A 156 4.57 3.76 -25.76
CA GLY A 156 5.14 2.51 -26.28
C GLY A 156 5.93 1.73 -25.22
N GLN A 157 5.61 1.93 -23.95
CA GLN A 157 6.31 1.33 -22.81
C GLN A 157 5.49 0.22 -22.16
N LYS A 158 6.16 -0.83 -21.73
CA LYS A 158 5.58 -1.91 -20.90
C LYS A 158 5.63 -1.51 -19.43
N ALA A 159 4.47 -1.38 -18.78
CA ALA A 159 4.40 -1.17 -17.35
C ALA A 159 4.38 -2.50 -16.59
N VAL A 160 5.23 -2.62 -15.57
CA VAL A 160 5.26 -3.72 -14.60
C VAL A 160 4.60 -3.22 -13.32
N CYS A 161 3.42 -3.75 -13.03
CA CYS A 161 2.65 -3.35 -11.85
C CYS A 161 2.91 -4.34 -10.71
N TYR A 162 3.88 -4.02 -9.89
CA TYR A 162 4.24 -4.87 -8.74
C TYR A 162 3.06 -4.95 -7.76
N CYS A 163 2.80 -6.17 -7.26
CA CYS A 163 1.74 -6.51 -6.30
C CYS A 163 0.30 -6.46 -6.83
N MET A 164 0.06 -5.89 -8.02
CA MET A 164 -1.25 -5.98 -8.69
C MET A 164 -1.06 -6.42 -10.14
N GLY A 165 -0.84 -7.72 -10.35
CA GLY A 165 -0.81 -8.35 -11.67
C GLY A 165 0.54 -8.92 -12.08
N ASP A 166 1.66 -8.39 -11.61
CA ASP A 166 2.99 -8.96 -11.88
C ASP A 166 3.52 -9.69 -10.65
N GLY A 167 4.09 -10.88 -10.89
CA GLY A 167 4.53 -11.78 -9.84
C GLY A 167 5.98 -11.55 -9.39
N LEU A 168 6.45 -12.47 -8.53
CA LEU A 168 7.77 -12.43 -7.90
C LEU A 168 8.93 -12.37 -8.91
N GLU A 169 8.80 -12.98 -10.08
CA GLU A 169 9.84 -12.95 -11.10
C GLU A 169 10.11 -11.54 -11.64
N GLU A 170 9.09 -10.69 -11.70
CA GLU A 170 9.28 -9.28 -12.06
C GLU A 170 9.90 -8.49 -10.89
N VAL A 171 9.59 -8.83 -9.64
CA VAL A 171 10.29 -8.24 -8.47
C VAL A 171 11.77 -8.57 -8.50
N LYS A 172 12.16 -9.80 -8.82
CA LYS A 172 13.58 -10.18 -8.97
C LYS A 172 14.29 -9.35 -10.02
N LYS A 173 13.58 -8.95 -11.08
CA LYS A 173 14.09 -8.15 -12.19
C LYS A 173 13.83 -6.64 -12.04
N ALA A 174 13.52 -6.17 -10.84
CA ALA A 174 13.15 -4.76 -10.61
C ALA A 174 14.23 -3.75 -11.05
N SER A 175 15.50 -4.16 -11.12
CA SER A 175 16.59 -3.32 -11.63
C SER A 175 16.59 -3.15 -13.17
N SER A 176 15.75 -3.91 -13.90
CA SER A 176 15.69 -3.86 -15.37
C SER A 176 14.80 -2.75 -15.92
N VAL A 177 14.01 -2.08 -15.09
CA VAL A 177 13.14 -0.99 -15.55
C VAL A 177 13.91 0.31 -15.71
N SER A 178 13.54 1.14 -16.68
CA SER A 178 14.19 2.45 -16.92
C SER A 178 13.88 3.44 -15.81
N LYS A 179 12.68 3.39 -15.22
CA LYS A 179 12.26 4.19 -14.06
C LYS A 179 11.12 3.51 -13.31
N ASN A 180 10.90 3.93 -12.07
CA ASN A 180 9.75 3.55 -11.28
C ASN A 180 8.76 4.70 -11.14
N ILE A 181 7.47 4.39 -11.10
CA ILE A 181 6.40 5.30 -10.73
C ILE A 181 5.88 4.85 -9.37
N VAL A 182 5.91 5.75 -8.40
CA VAL A 182 5.43 5.52 -7.04
C VAL A 182 4.02 6.04 -6.94
N VAL A 183 3.05 5.14 -6.69
CA VAL A 183 1.63 5.47 -6.64
C VAL A 183 1.05 5.48 -5.22
N SER A 184 1.87 5.11 -4.22
CA SER A 184 1.50 5.14 -2.79
C SER A 184 2.68 5.61 -1.95
N PRO A 185 2.47 6.37 -0.86
CA PRO A 185 3.53 6.76 0.06
C PRO A 185 4.21 5.55 0.73
N ALA A 186 3.52 4.41 0.85
CA ALA A 186 4.07 3.16 1.37
C ALA A 186 5.20 2.57 0.50
N ALA A 187 5.23 2.88 -0.79
CA ALA A 187 6.26 2.37 -1.69
C ALA A 187 7.50 3.30 -1.83
N LEU A 188 7.46 4.49 -1.24
CA LEU A 188 8.57 5.46 -1.39
C LEU A 188 9.89 4.94 -0.84
N ALA A 189 9.88 4.23 0.28
CA ALA A 189 11.09 3.63 0.85
C ALA A 189 11.70 2.57 -0.09
N THR A 190 10.85 1.81 -0.77
CA THR A 190 11.27 0.82 -1.79
C THR A 190 11.85 1.50 -3.02
N ALA A 191 11.23 2.56 -3.52
CA ALA A 191 11.76 3.33 -4.65
C ALA A 191 13.15 3.90 -4.34
N LYS A 192 13.33 4.49 -3.15
CA LYS A 192 14.64 4.97 -2.67
C LYS A 192 15.68 3.86 -2.54
N TYR A 193 15.26 2.67 -2.09
CA TYR A 193 16.14 1.50 -2.05
C TYR A 193 16.62 1.11 -3.44
N LEU A 194 15.71 1.03 -4.43
CA LEU A 194 16.05 0.68 -5.81
C LEU A 194 16.93 1.75 -6.47
N GLU A 195 16.66 3.03 -6.24
CA GLU A 195 17.50 4.12 -6.73
C GLU A 195 18.91 4.05 -6.12
N LYS A 196 19.03 3.88 -4.81
CA LYS A 196 20.31 3.77 -4.12
C LYS A 196 21.11 2.57 -4.59
N THR A 197 20.45 1.41 -4.78
CA THR A 197 21.11 0.13 -5.06
C THR A 197 21.42 -0.05 -6.55
N PHE A 198 20.49 0.29 -7.42
CA PHE A 198 20.58 0.01 -8.87
C PHE A 198 20.66 1.26 -9.74
N ARG A 199 20.48 2.45 -9.14
CA ARG A 199 20.40 3.74 -9.85
C ARG A 199 19.14 3.87 -10.72
N THR A 200 18.07 3.13 -10.40
CA THR A 200 16.78 3.23 -11.08
C THR A 200 16.05 4.48 -10.57
N PRO A 201 15.84 5.51 -11.39
CA PRO A 201 15.17 6.74 -10.98
C PRO A 201 13.70 6.48 -10.70
N TYR A 202 13.02 7.39 -9.99
CA TYR A 202 11.59 7.29 -9.75
C TYR A 202 10.89 8.65 -9.86
N GLU A 203 9.61 8.58 -10.19
CA GLU A 203 8.68 9.70 -10.18
C GLU A 203 7.49 9.35 -9.28
N ILE A 204 6.85 10.37 -8.67
CA ILE A 204 5.76 10.16 -7.70
C ILE A 204 4.50 10.80 -8.27
N TYR A 205 3.56 9.99 -8.74
CA TYR A 205 2.25 10.40 -9.20
C TYR A 205 1.35 9.19 -9.48
N TYR A 206 0.03 9.42 -9.55
CA TYR A 206 -0.94 8.40 -9.94
C TYR A 206 -1.29 8.51 -11.42
N PRO A 207 -0.97 7.51 -12.27
CA PRO A 207 -1.13 7.62 -13.74
C PRO A 207 -2.57 7.74 -14.23
N LEU A 208 -3.55 7.19 -13.48
CA LEU A 208 -4.97 7.20 -13.84
C LEU A 208 -5.75 8.31 -13.14
N VAL A 209 -5.10 9.41 -12.79
CA VAL A 209 -5.73 10.52 -12.07
C VAL A 209 -6.91 11.12 -12.83
N GLU A 210 -6.84 11.15 -14.16
CA GLU A 210 -7.92 11.67 -15.01
C GLU A 210 -9.23 10.88 -14.87
N ASP A 211 -9.14 9.57 -14.63
CA ASP A 211 -10.30 8.70 -14.43
C ASP A 211 -11.06 8.99 -13.12
N LEU A 212 -10.42 9.73 -12.20
CA LEU A 212 -11.01 10.12 -10.92
C LEU A 212 -11.72 11.49 -10.98
N LEU A 213 -11.57 12.22 -12.08
CA LEU A 213 -12.02 13.59 -12.20
C LEU A 213 -13.25 13.70 -13.11
N PRO A 214 -14.44 14.03 -12.59
CA PRO A 214 -15.61 14.29 -13.42
C PRO A 214 -15.40 15.52 -14.30
N GLU A 215 -16.10 15.54 -15.45
CA GLU A 215 -16.13 16.71 -16.32
C GLU A 215 -16.98 17.80 -15.68
N MET A 216 -16.34 18.82 -15.12
CA MET A 216 -16.97 19.99 -14.52
C MET A 216 -16.01 21.18 -14.54
N ASP A 217 -16.55 22.39 -14.26
CA ASP A 217 -15.73 23.60 -14.15
C ASP A 217 -15.11 23.72 -12.75
N TYR A 218 -13.78 23.72 -12.71
CA TYR A 218 -12.99 23.87 -11.49
C TYR A 218 -12.46 25.31 -11.30
N THR A 219 -12.69 26.21 -12.25
CA THR A 219 -12.14 27.56 -12.24
C THR A 219 -12.56 28.34 -11.00
N GLY A 220 -11.58 28.84 -10.25
CA GLY A 220 -11.81 29.63 -9.03
C GLY A 220 -12.38 28.84 -7.86
N LYS A 221 -12.44 27.49 -7.94
CA LYS A 221 -12.99 26.64 -6.88
C LYS A 221 -12.00 26.37 -5.77
N ARG A 222 -12.51 26.30 -4.55
CA ARG A 222 -11.80 25.86 -3.34
C ARG A 222 -12.14 24.39 -3.10
N ILE A 223 -11.15 23.51 -3.16
CA ILE A 223 -11.35 22.07 -3.23
C ILE A 223 -10.61 21.37 -2.09
N LEU A 224 -11.28 20.43 -1.43
CA LEU A 224 -10.68 19.50 -0.49
C LEU A 224 -10.56 18.12 -1.15
N VAL A 225 -9.38 17.50 -1.06
CA VAL A 225 -9.17 16.14 -1.52
C VAL A 225 -8.71 15.28 -0.32
N VAL A 226 -9.51 14.27 0.02
CA VAL A 226 -9.22 13.34 1.11
C VAL A 226 -8.95 11.95 0.54
N HIS A 227 -7.70 11.57 0.46
CA HIS A 227 -7.24 10.26 -0.03
C HIS A 227 -5.85 9.94 0.51
N GLN A 228 -5.25 8.78 0.10
CA GLN A 228 -3.83 8.58 0.32
C GLN A 228 -3.03 9.66 -0.43
N GLN A 229 -1.89 10.03 0.12
CA GLN A 229 -1.15 11.23 -0.25
C GLN A 229 -0.84 11.36 -1.74
N VAL A 230 -0.35 10.30 -2.40
CA VAL A 230 0.09 10.37 -3.81
C VAL A 230 -1.09 10.57 -4.77
N ILE A 231 -2.23 9.91 -4.51
CA ILE A 231 -3.45 10.11 -5.30
C ILE A 231 -3.99 11.53 -5.06
N ALA A 232 -4.07 11.97 -3.79
CA ALA A 232 -4.53 13.31 -3.45
C ALA A 232 -3.66 14.40 -4.10
N ASP A 233 -2.33 14.24 -4.07
CA ASP A 233 -1.40 15.17 -4.70
C ASP A 233 -1.51 15.18 -6.23
N SER A 234 -1.76 14.02 -6.83
CA SER A 234 -1.98 13.91 -8.28
C SER A 234 -3.26 14.61 -8.70
N ILE A 235 -4.34 14.44 -7.94
CA ILE A 235 -5.60 15.17 -8.13
C ILE A 235 -5.38 16.67 -7.96
N ARG A 236 -4.72 17.10 -6.87
CA ARG A 236 -4.39 18.52 -6.62
C ARG A 236 -3.69 19.15 -7.82
N LYS A 237 -2.67 18.49 -8.34
CA LYS A 237 -1.90 19.01 -9.48
C LYS A 237 -2.79 19.27 -10.69
N VAL A 238 -3.61 18.29 -11.08
CA VAL A 238 -4.49 18.43 -12.25
C VAL A 238 -5.57 19.48 -12.01
N LEU A 239 -6.16 19.55 -10.81
CA LEU A 239 -7.19 20.56 -10.51
C LEU A 239 -6.63 21.97 -10.53
N LEU A 240 -5.42 22.20 -10.03
CA LEU A 240 -4.75 23.51 -10.13
C LEU A 240 -4.45 23.88 -11.59
N GLU A 241 -4.01 22.92 -12.42
CA GLU A 241 -3.82 23.11 -13.87
C GLU A 241 -5.13 23.43 -14.59
N ARG A 242 -6.29 22.96 -14.07
CA ARG A 242 -7.63 23.25 -14.56
C ARG A 242 -8.26 24.52 -13.97
N GLY A 243 -7.48 25.34 -13.24
CA GLY A 243 -7.85 26.65 -12.75
C GLY A 243 -8.52 26.70 -11.39
N ALA A 244 -8.44 25.63 -10.57
CA ALA A 244 -8.87 25.70 -9.19
C ALA A 244 -8.05 26.76 -8.42
N GLU A 245 -8.71 27.52 -7.53
CA GLU A 245 -8.06 28.57 -6.74
C GLU A 245 -7.19 27.96 -5.63
N ILE A 246 -7.76 27.02 -4.89
CA ILE A 246 -7.10 26.32 -3.79
C ILE A 246 -7.48 24.84 -3.86
N VAL A 247 -6.49 23.97 -3.74
CA VAL A 247 -6.70 22.53 -3.54
C VAL A 247 -5.93 22.10 -2.29
N GLN A 248 -6.65 21.89 -1.21
CA GLN A 248 -6.12 21.37 0.04
C GLN A 248 -6.22 19.85 0.05
N THR A 249 -5.16 19.18 0.50
CA THR A 249 -5.21 17.71 0.67
C THR A 249 -5.24 17.32 2.13
N ALA A 250 -5.94 16.22 2.41
CA ALA A 250 -5.97 15.62 3.73
C ALA A 250 -5.90 14.09 3.61
N SER A 251 -5.37 13.43 4.62
CA SER A 251 -5.32 11.97 4.67
C SER A 251 -5.54 11.45 6.09
N TRP A 252 -6.25 10.34 6.19
CA TRP A 252 -6.34 9.53 7.42
C TRP A 252 -5.07 8.71 7.69
N PHE A 253 -4.24 8.56 6.64
CA PHE A 253 -3.14 7.61 6.59
C PHE A 253 -1.79 8.32 6.50
N MET A 254 -0.76 7.56 6.16
CA MET A 254 0.61 8.05 6.07
C MET A 254 0.74 9.26 5.14
N MET A 255 1.32 10.31 5.66
CA MET A 255 1.82 11.43 4.87
C MET A 255 3.33 11.58 5.05
N LYS A 256 4.07 11.46 3.97
CA LYS A 256 5.51 11.69 3.94
C LYS A 256 5.78 13.19 3.96
N LYS A 257 6.53 13.66 4.94
CA LYS A 257 6.85 15.10 5.11
C LYS A 257 7.47 15.73 3.86
N GLU A 258 8.29 14.98 3.15
CA GLU A 258 8.96 15.43 1.92
C GLU A 258 8.03 15.61 0.72
N LEU A 259 6.79 15.13 0.81
CA LEU A 259 5.75 15.29 -0.22
C LEU A 259 4.64 16.25 0.23
N GLN A 260 4.64 16.67 1.49
CA GLN A 260 3.62 17.59 2.01
C GLN A 260 3.81 19.00 1.45
N ALA A 261 2.73 19.61 1.00
CA ALA A 261 2.64 21.03 0.74
C ALA A 261 2.09 21.78 1.98
N ASP A 262 2.25 23.09 1.97
CA ASP A 262 1.68 23.94 3.01
C ASP A 262 0.15 23.80 3.01
N GLY A 263 -0.40 23.57 4.19
CA GLY A 263 -1.84 23.39 4.38
C GLY A 263 -2.34 21.96 4.27
N ASP A 264 -1.49 20.97 3.97
CA ASP A 264 -1.87 19.56 3.99
C ASP A 264 -2.16 19.09 5.42
N VAL A 265 -3.21 18.27 5.61
CA VAL A 265 -3.73 17.89 6.91
C VAL A 265 -3.69 16.39 7.12
N ILE A 266 -3.13 15.97 8.26
CA ILE A 266 -3.31 14.60 8.77
C ILE A 266 -4.56 14.58 9.64
N LEU A 267 -5.58 13.85 9.20
CA LEU A 267 -6.81 13.64 9.95
C LEU A 267 -6.57 12.59 11.04
N ARG A 268 -6.96 12.90 12.27
CA ARG A 268 -6.76 12.00 13.41
C ARG A 268 -8.02 11.20 13.75
N ASP A 269 -9.17 11.80 13.51
CA ASP A 269 -10.49 11.29 13.83
C ASP A 269 -11.56 11.96 12.95
N GLU A 270 -12.77 11.49 13.02
CA GLU A 270 -13.91 12.01 12.26
C GLU A 270 -14.22 13.47 12.59
N ASP A 271 -14.02 13.87 13.85
CA ASP A 271 -14.26 15.26 14.29
C ASP A 271 -13.29 16.22 13.60
N ALA A 272 -12.02 15.82 13.42
CA ALA A 272 -11.03 16.61 12.69
C ALA A 272 -11.43 16.84 11.21
N TYR A 273 -12.03 15.83 10.57
CA TYR A 273 -12.56 15.97 9.21
C TYR A 273 -13.76 16.91 9.18
N ILE A 274 -14.73 16.74 10.08
CA ILE A 274 -15.91 17.60 10.16
C ILE A 274 -15.50 19.06 10.40
N GLU A 275 -14.56 19.29 11.32
CA GLU A 275 -14.03 20.62 11.60
C GLU A 275 -13.34 21.25 10.38
N LEU A 276 -12.54 20.46 9.66
CA LEU A 276 -11.87 20.90 8.43
C LEU A 276 -12.88 21.33 7.36
N VAL A 277 -13.93 20.55 7.12
CA VAL A 277 -14.98 20.87 6.15
C VAL A 277 -15.75 22.12 6.58
N GLN A 278 -16.10 22.26 7.86
CA GLN A 278 -16.88 23.40 8.36
C GLN A 278 -16.10 24.73 8.29
N LYS A 279 -14.78 24.69 8.45
CA LYS A 279 -13.92 25.88 8.47
C LYS A 279 -13.32 26.22 7.11
N GLY A 280 -13.25 25.24 6.21
CA GLY A 280 -12.45 25.36 5.00
C GLY A 280 -13.10 26.10 3.85
N GLU A 281 -14.42 26.42 3.93
CA GLU A 281 -15.19 27.12 2.87
C GLU A 281 -14.96 26.48 1.48
N PHE A 282 -15.03 25.14 1.41
CA PHE A 282 -14.82 24.41 0.16
C PHE A 282 -16.08 24.43 -0.72
N ASP A 283 -15.88 24.52 -2.04
CA ASP A 283 -16.92 24.34 -3.06
C ASP A 283 -17.09 22.86 -3.44
N ILE A 284 -15.98 22.10 -3.42
CA ILE A 284 -15.95 20.72 -3.87
C ILE A 284 -15.13 19.88 -2.87
N ILE A 285 -15.63 18.67 -2.57
CA ILE A 285 -14.91 17.67 -1.79
C ILE A 285 -14.75 16.41 -2.62
N PHE A 286 -13.51 15.94 -2.77
CA PHE A 286 -13.15 14.63 -3.29
C PHE A 286 -12.82 13.72 -2.11
N ALA A 287 -13.65 12.72 -1.82
CA ALA A 287 -13.44 11.79 -0.73
C ALA A 287 -14.24 10.50 -0.96
N ASP A 288 -13.98 9.46 -0.15
CA ASP A 288 -14.80 8.26 -0.17
C ASP A 288 -16.24 8.55 0.26
N GLU A 289 -17.22 7.88 -0.37
CA GLU A 289 -18.65 8.13 -0.17
C GLU A 289 -19.14 8.00 1.28
N CYS A 290 -18.44 7.23 2.11
CA CYS A 290 -18.82 7.11 3.51
C CYS A 290 -18.57 8.43 4.28
N MET A 291 -17.71 9.30 3.80
CA MET A 291 -17.38 10.59 4.41
C MET A 291 -18.44 11.67 4.15
N ASP A 292 -19.21 11.57 3.07
CA ASP A 292 -20.33 12.45 2.79
C ASP A 292 -21.35 12.47 3.94
N ARG A 293 -21.58 11.31 4.54
CA ARG A 293 -22.51 11.17 5.68
C ARG A 293 -22.05 11.89 6.95
N MET A 294 -20.76 12.18 7.09
CA MET A 294 -20.21 12.90 8.24
C MET A 294 -20.44 14.40 8.16
N THR A 295 -20.67 14.93 6.96
CA THR A 295 -20.86 16.37 6.70
C THR A 295 -22.20 16.69 6.02
N PRO A 296 -23.35 16.31 6.61
CA PRO A 296 -24.67 16.46 5.97
C PRO A 296 -25.11 17.91 5.76
N LYS A 297 -24.37 18.88 6.28
CA LYS A 297 -24.61 20.32 6.09
C LYS A 297 -23.68 20.94 5.04
N PHE A 298 -22.82 20.15 4.42
CA PHE A 298 -22.02 20.61 3.30
C PHE A 298 -22.95 20.84 2.09
N ASP A 299 -22.97 22.05 1.57
CA ASP A 299 -23.85 22.48 0.47
C ASP A 299 -23.13 22.54 -0.89
N GLY A 300 -21.83 22.19 -0.91
CA GLY A 300 -21.03 22.10 -2.13
C GLY A 300 -21.21 20.78 -2.89
N THR A 301 -20.33 20.55 -3.83
CA THR A 301 -20.33 19.31 -4.62
C THR A 301 -19.46 18.25 -3.96
N PHE A 302 -20.02 17.07 -3.68
CA PHE A 302 -19.28 15.91 -3.23
C PHE A 302 -18.96 14.97 -4.40
N VAL A 303 -17.70 14.65 -4.60
CA VAL A 303 -17.20 13.71 -5.63
C VAL A 303 -16.69 12.46 -4.94
N ASN A 304 -17.37 11.34 -5.18
CA ASN A 304 -16.93 10.05 -4.63
C ASN A 304 -15.62 9.61 -5.24
N THR A 305 -14.57 9.66 -4.46
CA THR A 305 -13.24 9.12 -4.79
C THR A 305 -12.96 7.95 -3.86
N ARG A 306 -13.30 6.75 -4.33
CA ARG A 306 -13.28 5.54 -3.49
C ARG A 306 -11.89 5.24 -2.95
N HIS A 307 -11.86 4.90 -1.67
CA HIS A 307 -10.67 4.45 -0.96
C HIS A 307 -11.01 3.20 -0.15
N PHE A 308 -10.62 2.04 -0.66
CA PHE A 308 -11.01 0.74 -0.09
C PHE A 308 -10.65 0.63 1.40
N ALA A 309 -9.48 1.13 1.80
CA ALA A 309 -9.07 1.15 3.20
C ALA A 309 -10.02 1.98 4.12
N VAL A 310 -10.84 2.87 3.55
CA VAL A 310 -11.85 3.66 4.28
C VAL A 310 -13.20 2.96 4.31
N SER A 311 -13.68 2.49 3.16
CA SER A 311 -15.06 1.99 3.03
C SER A 311 -15.19 0.49 2.84
N GLY A 312 -14.11 -0.23 2.51
CA GLY A 312 -14.16 -1.63 2.10
C GLY A 312 -14.85 -1.86 0.76
N LYS A 313 -14.99 -0.82 -0.07
CA LYS A 313 -15.68 -0.89 -1.35
C LYS A 313 -14.70 -0.76 -2.51
N LEU A 314 -14.82 -1.67 -3.47
CA LEU A 314 -14.15 -1.61 -4.76
C LEU A 314 -14.94 -0.80 -5.79
N ILE A 315 -14.25 -0.39 -6.86
CA ILE A 315 -14.85 0.24 -8.06
C ILE A 315 -15.37 -0.84 -8.99
#